data_4e7376a474c02537f166722642bff520
#
_entry.id   4e7376a474c02537f166722642bff520
#
_cell.length_a   1.000
_cell.length_b   1.000
_cell.length_c   1.000
_cell.angle_alpha   90.00
_cell.angle_beta   90.00
_cell.angle_gamma   90.00
#
_symmetry.space_group_name_H-M   'P 1'
#
loop_
_entity.id
_entity.type
_entity.pdbx_description
1 polymer ?
#
loop_
_entity_poly.entity_id
_entity_poly.type
_entity_poly.pdbx_seq_one_letter_code
_entity_poly.pdbx_strand_id
1 'polypeptide(L)'
;MADELFHLRVISPLGTAFEGEVKQATLPTPDGEITILAHHMPIVAVLAEGEMRIPTEKGETVIALAGGFLDTDLNAATVLSDFAAEAESIEVARVEAARKRAEELLAEKKLKGEIALIERDLQRSLLQLKAAERYRRRRPQK
;
A
#
# COMPACT_ATOMS: atom_id res chain seq x y z
N MET A 1 10.01 7.66 -22.98
CA MET A 1 10.45 6.32 -23.34
C MET A 1 10.54 5.43 -22.11
N ALA A 2 10.50 4.13 -22.31
CA ALA A 2 10.39 3.14 -21.23
C ALA A 2 11.57 3.13 -20.24
N ASP A 3 12.69 3.76 -20.55
CA ASP A 3 13.88 3.79 -19.69
C ASP A 3 14.05 5.06 -18.87
N GLU A 4 13.16 6.02 -19.04
CA GLU A 4 13.20 7.24 -18.24
C GLU A 4 12.63 6.98 -16.85
N LEU A 5 13.25 7.61 -15.85
CA LEU A 5 12.90 7.44 -14.45
C LEU A 5 12.17 8.68 -13.94
N PHE A 6 11.32 8.47 -12.95
CA PHE A 6 10.75 9.56 -12.18
C PHE A 6 10.91 9.27 -10.70
N HIS A 7 10.90 10.33 -9.88
CA HIS A 7 11.05 10.20 -8.44
C HIS A 7 9.70 9.85 -7.82
N LEU A 8 9.66 8.74 -7.07
CA LEU A 8 8.45 8.30 -6.38
C LEU A 8 8.66 8.33 -4.88
N ARG A 9 7.71 8.91 -4.15
CA ARG A 9 7.66 8.88 -2.69
C ARG A 9 6.32 8.34 -2.24
N VAL A 10 6.35 7.43 -1.29
CA VAL A 10 5.15 6.89 -0.64
C VAL A 10 5.24 7.20 0.85
N ILE A 11 4.33 8.01 1.34
CA ILE A 11 4.36 8.57 2.70
C ILE A 11 3.10 8.16 3.46
N SER A 12 3.30 7.79 4.72
CA SER A 12 2.22 7.52 5.66
C SER A 12 2.50 8.25 6.98
N PRO A 13 1.53 8.29 7.93
CA PRO A 13 1.78 8.88 9.24
C PRO A 13 2.93 8.22 10.01
N LEU A 14 3.29 7.00 9.69
CA LEU A 14 4.41 6.28 10.30
C LEU A 14 5.75 6.59 9.65
N GLY A 15 5.77 7.35 8.57
CA GLY A 15 6.98 7.75 7.87
C GLY A 15 6.93 7.41 6.39
N THR A 16 8.09 7.46 5.75
CA THR A 16 8.25 7.13 4.34
C THR A 16 8.31 5.63 4.15
N ALA A 17 7.36 5.08 3.41
CA ALA A 17 7.31 3.65 3.10
C ALA A 17 8.21 3.27 1.92
N PHE A 18 8.36 4.19 0.97
CA PHE A 18 9.21 4.00 -0.21
C PHE A 18 9.67 5.36 -0.73
N GLU A 19 10.89 5.43 -1.19
CA GLU A 19 11.41 6.59 -1.92
C GLU A 19 12.52 6.16 -2.88
N GLY A 20 12.42 6.56 -4.13
CA GLY A 20 13.44 6.23 -5.12
C GLY A 20 13.04 6.56 -6.54
N GLU A 21 13.97 6.32 -7.46
CA GLU A 21 13.74 6.50 -8.88
C GLU A 21 13.16 5.21 -9.48
N VAL A 22 12.04 5.34 -10.19
CA VAL A 22 11.33 4.19 -10.75
C VAL A 22 10.97 4.45 -12.20
N LYS A 23 10.79 3.38 -12.97
CA LYS A 23 10.35 3.46 -14.38
C LYS A 23 8.84 3.60 -14.50
N GLN A 24 8.12 2.94 -13.62
CA GLN A 24 6.66 3.00 -13.58
C GLN A 24 6.14 2.58 -12.21
N ALA A 25 4.91 2.95 -11.93
CA ALA A 25 4.18 2.51 -10.74
C ALA A 25 2.72 2.30 -11.12
N THR A 26 2.15 1.17 -10.70
CA THR A 26 0.73 0.87 -10.91
C THR A 26 0.03 0.95 -9.56
N LEU A 27 -1.05 1.73 -9.51
CA LEU A 27 -1.75 2.06 -8.27
C LEU A 27 -3.24 1.73 -8.38
N PRO A 28 -3.87 1.31 -7.27
CA PRO A 28 -5.32 1.06 -7.28
C PRO A 28 -6.10 2.36 -7.13
N THR A 29 -7.13 2.53 -7.95
CA THR A 29 -8.11 3.62 -7.79
C THR A 29 -9.51 3.02 -7.69
N PRO A 30 -10.51 3.79 -7.24
CA PRO A 30 -11.90 3.29 -7.20
C PRO A 30 -12.43 2.84 -8.57
N ASP A 31 -11.88 3.38 -9.65
CA ASP A 31 -12.31 3.06 -11.01
C ASP A 31 -11.42 2.01 -11.71
N GLY A 32 -10.47 1.45 -11.00
CA GLY A 32 -9.52 0.48 -11.54
C GLY A 32 -8.08 0.91 -11.34
N GLU A 33 -7.15 0.16 -11.89
CA GLU A 33 -5.73 0.46 -11.74
C GLU A 33 -5.29 1.54 -12.73
N ILE A 34 -4.38 2.41 -12.26
CA ILE A 34 -3.70 3.38 -13.14
C ILE A 34 -2.20 3.11 -13.08
N THR A 35 -1.52 3.35 -14.19
CA THR A 35 -0.07 3.22 -14.28
C THR A 35 0.54 4.57 -14.60
N ILE A 36 1.52 4.99 -13.79
CA ILE A 36 2.25 6.23 -13.95
C ILE A 36 3.61 5.92 -14.54
N LEU A 37 3.98 6.65 -15.57
CA LEU A 37 5.28 6.60 -16.24
C LEU A 37 5.97 7.96 -16.10
N ALA A 38 7.25 8.02 -16.43
CA ALA A 38 7.97 9.29 -16.50
C ALA A 38 7.24 10.27 -17.43
N HIS A 39 7.28 11.55 -17.08
CA HIS A 39 6.60 12.62 -17.82
C HIS A 39 5.08 12.47 -17.93
N HIS A 40 4.47 11.76 -17.00
CA HIS A 40 3.01 11.67 -16.92
C HIS A 40 2.40 13.06 -16.71
N MET A 41 1.25 13.32 -17.34
CA MET A 41 0.51 14.57 -17.11
C MET A 41 0.29 14.78 -15.61
N PRO A 42 0.46 16.00 -15.11
CA PRO A 42 0.14 16.30 -13.73
C PRO A 42 -1.32 15.94 -13.40
N ILE A 43 -1.50 15.08 -12.40
CA ILE A 43 -2.83 14.72 -11.91
C ILE A 43 -2.83 14.60 -10.39
N VAL A 44 -4.00 14.76 -9.82
CA VAL A 44 -4.29 14.37 -8.43
C VAL A 44 -5.39 13.31 -8.51
N ALA A 45 -5.15 12.16 -7.94
CA ALA A 45 -6.09 11.04 -7.98
C ALA A 45 -6.33 10.47 -6.59
N VAL A 46 -7.56 10.04 -6.35
CA VAL A 46 -7.91 9.30 -5.13
C VAL A 46 -7.51 7.84 -5.34
N LEU A 47 -6.86 7.27 -4.34
CA LEU A 47 -6.44 5.87 -4.36
C LEU A 47 -7.41 5.00 -3.55
N ALA A 48 -7.61 3.78 -4.02
CA ALA A 48 -8.39 2.77 -3.31
C ALA A 48 -7.48 1.95 -2.40
N GLU A 49 -8.06 1.24 -1.47
CA GLU A 49 -7.37 0.23 -0.70
C GLU A 49 -6.90 -0.88 -1.64
N GLY A 50 -5.64 -1.26 -1.54
CA GLY A 50 -5.08 -2.29 -2.39
C GLY A 50 -3.55 -2.29 -2.41
N GLU A 51 -3.00 -2.70 -3.52
CA GLU A 51 -1.57 -2.85 -3.71
C GLU A 51 -1.05 -1.93 -4.82
N MET A 52 0.03 -1.23 -4.51
CA MET A 52 0.83 -0.54 -5.52
C MET A 52 1.97 -1.45 -5.95
N ARG A 53 2.24 -1.52 -7.25
CA ARG A 53 3.28 -2.37 -7.81
C ARG A 53 4.30 -1.53 -8.57
N ILE A 54 5.57 -1.78 -8.26
CA ILE A 54 6.70 -1.09 -8.88
C ILE A 54 7.63 -2.15 -9.46
N PRO A 55 7.69 -2.29 -10.80
CA PRO A 55 8.63 -3.24 -11.42
C PRO A 55 10.07 -2.84 -11.12
N THR A 56 10.89 -3.82 -10.83
CA THR A 56 12.33 -3.66 -10.60
C THR A 56 13.10 -4.68 -11.44
N GLU A 57 14.41 -4.51 -11.54
CA GLU A 57 15.26 -5.46 -12.27
C GLU A 57 15.20 -6.88 -11.71
N LYS A 58 14.94 -7.00 -10.41
CA LYS A 58 14.86 -8.28 -9.71
C LYS A 58 13.45 -8.84 -9.58
N GLY A 59 12.44 -8.16 -10.16
CA GLY A 59 11.06 -8.56 -10.04
C GLY A 59 10.14 -7.38 -9.81
N GLU A 60 9.52 -7.32 -8.65
CA GLU A 60 8.49 -6.32 -8.35
C GLU A 60 8.51 -5.96 -6.88
N THR A 61 8.46 -4.67 -6.58
CA THR A 61 8.19 -4.19 -5.22
C THR A 61 6.69 -3.96 -5.09
N VAL A 62 6.09 -4.55 -4.08
CA VAL A 62 4.65 -4.42 -3.81
C VAL A 62 4.46 -3.67 -2.49
N ILE A 63 3.63 -2.63 -2.51
CA ILE A 63 3.32 -1.81 -1.34
C ILE A 63 1.83 -1.87 -1.08
N ALA A 64 1.46 -2.31 0.11
CA ALA A 64 0.06 -2.30 0.56
C ALA A 64 -0.33 -0.87 0.93
N LEU A 65 -1.45 -0.40 0.42
CA LEU A 65 -1.99 0.94 0.67
C LEU A 65 -3.40 0.84 1.27
N ALA A 66 -3.69 1.68 2.24
CA ALA A 66 -5.04 1.83 2.80
C ALA A 66 -5.79 3.00 2.16
N GLY A 67 -5.71 3.12 0.84
CA GLY A 67 -6.26 4.26 0.13
C GLY A 67 -5.33 5.47 0.18
N GLY A 68 -5.85 6.65 -0.09
CA GLY A 68 -5.09 7.90 -0.03
C GLY A 68 -5.16 8.71 -1.32
N PHE A 69 -4.09 9.44 -1.60
CA PHE A 69 -4.02 10.33 -2.75
C PHE A 69 -2.70 10.17 -3.49
N LEU A 70 -2.78 10.30 -4.80
CA LEU A 70 -1.62 10.40 -5.69
C LEU A 70 -1.56 11.82 -6.21
N ASP A 71 -0.39 12.44 -6.13
CA ASP A 71 -0.11 13.75 -6.73
C ASP A 71 1.11 13.59 -7.63
N THR A 72 0.95 13.87 -8.92
CA THR A 72 2.06 13.76 -9.88
C THR A 72 2.33 15.08 -10.55
N ASP A 73 3.60 15.31 -10.83
CA ASP A 73 4.04 16.29 -11.80
C ASP A 73 4.89 15.57 -12.87
N LEU A 74 5.48 16.33 -13.79
CA LEU A 74 6.23 15.75 -14.92
C LEU A 74 7.44 14.90 -14.48
N ASN A 75 7.98 15.12 -13.29
CA ASN A 75 9.25 14.52 -12.85
C ASN A 75 9.12 13.70 -11.58
N ALA A 76 8.01 13.81 -10.86
CA ALA A 76 7.85 13.20 -9.56
C ALA A 76 6.42 12.78 -9.28
N ALA A 77 6.27 11.80 -8.42
CA ALA A 77 4.96 11.35 -7.92
C ALA A 77 5.03 11.17 -6.42
N THR A 78 4.02 11.63 -5.72
CA THR A 78 3.90 11.47 -4.27
C THR A 78 2.60 10.76 -3.95
N VAL A 79 2.70 9.71 -3.17
CA VAL A 79 1.56 8.96 -2.64
C VAL A 79 1.44 9.26 -1.15
N LEU A 80 0.27 9.70 -0.73
CA LEU A 80 -0.06 9.92 0.68
C LEU A 80 -1.15 8.93 1.05
N SER A 81 -0.87 8.09 2.04
CA SER A 81 -1.82 7.06 2.48
C SER A 81 -1.86 7.00 4.01
N ASP A 82 -3.00 6.65 4.57
CA ASP A 82 -3.12 6.43 6.01
C ASP A 82 -2.27 5.26 6.48
N PHE A 83 -2.02 4.32 5.60
CA PHE A 83 -1.13 3.19 5.84
C PHE A 83 -0.45 2.80 4.54
N ALA A 84 0.86 2.59 4.61
CA ALA A 84 1.65 2.08 3.49
C ALA A 84 2.79 1.22 4.03
N ALA A 85 2.96 0.03 3.48
CA ALA A 85 4.06 -0.86 3.86
C ALA A 85 4.43 -1.77 2.69
N GLU A 86 5.73 -2.01 2.51
CA GLU A 86 6.18 -3.02 1.56
C GLU A 86 5.71 -4.40 2.00
N ALA A 87 5.13 -5.16 1.07
CA ALA A 87 4.60 -6.49 1.35
C ALA A 87 5.68 -7.43 1.93
N GLU A 88 6.92 -7.29 1.46
CA GLU A 88 8.03 -8.09 1.95
C GLU A 88 8.36 -7.83 3.42
N SER A 89 8.14 -6.60 3.91
CA SER A 89 8.43 -6.23 5.29
C SER A 89 7.32 -6.58 6.29
N ILE A 90 6.17 -7.05 5.81
CA ILE A 90 5.03 -7.39 6.66
C ILE A 90 5.27 -8.72 7.37
N GLU A 91 5.33 -8.67 8.70
CA GLU A 91 5.44 -9.86 9.54
C GLU A 91 4.06 -10.48 9.75
N VAL A 92 3.75 -11.51 8.99
CA VAL A 92 2.43 -12.16 8.98
C VAL A 92 1.99 -12.61 10.38
N ALA A 93 2.87 -13.26 11.13
CA ALA A 93 2.52 -13.73 12.47
C ALA A 93 2.10 -12.61 13.42
N ARG A 94 2.79 -11.46 13.30
CA ARG A 94 2.51 -10.29 14.13
C ARG A 94 1.17 -9.64 13.75
N VAL A 95 0.90 -9.58 12.44
CA VAL A 95 -0.37 -9.04 11.94
C VAL A 95 -1.54 -9.96 12.30
N GLU A 96 -1.37 -11.28 12.20
CA GLU A 96 -2.39 -12.24 12.60
C GLU A 96 -2.72 -12.14 14.09
N ALA A 97 -1.71 -11.97 14.96
CA ALA A 97 -1.93 -11.77 16.38
C ALA A 97 -2.71 -10.48 16.66
N ALA A 98 -2.41 -9.39 15.92
CA ALA A 98 -3.14 -8.13 16.05
C ALA A 98 -4.59 -8.26 15.59
N ARG A 99 -4.83 -8.97 14.47
CA ARG A 99 -6.18 -9.25 13.97
C ARG A 99 -6.99 -10.03 14.99
N LYS A 100 -6.42 -11.09 15.55
CA LYS A 100 -7.09 -11.94 16.55
C LYS A 100 -7.49 -11.13 17.78
N ARG A 101 -6.59 -10.29 18.28
CA ARG A 101 -6.91 -9.41 19.41
C ARG A 101 -8.04 -8.43 19.10
N ALA A 102 -8.05 -7.84 17.89
CA ALA A 102 -9.11 -6.94 17.49
C ALA A 102 -10.46 -7.64 17.40
N GLU A 103 -10.51 -8.85 16.85
CA GLU A 103 -11.73 -9.67 16.78
C GLU A 103 -12.25 -10.01 18.18
N GLU A 104 -11.38 -10.40 19.10
CA GLU A 104 -11.75 -10.69 20.49
C GLU A 104 -12.32 -9.47 21.20
N LEU A 105 -11.72 -8.29 20.99
CA LEU A 105 -12.21 -7.04 21.57
C LEU A 105 -13.58 -6.63 21.03
N LEU A 106 -13.84 -6.84 19.75
CA LEU A 106 -15.16 -6.61 19.14
C LEU A 106 -16.21 -7.55 19.71
N ALA A 107 -15.85 -8.82 19.94
CA ALA A 107 -16.74 -9.82 20.53
C ALA A 107 -17.15 -9.46 21.96
N GLU A 108 -16.31 -8.74 22.71
CA GLU A 108 -16.59 -8.28 24.07
C GLU A 108 -17.53 -7.08 24.14
N LYS A 109 -17.95 -6.52 23.00
CA LYS A 109 -18.88 -5.36 22.89
C LYS A 109 -18.49 -4.17 23.74
N LYS A 110 -17.24 -3.72 23.65
CA LYS A 110 -16.79 -2.52 24.35
C LYS A 110 -17.43 -1.24 23.82
N LEU A 111 -17.20 -0.11 24.49
CA LEU A 111 -17.79 1.20 24.18
C LEU A 111 -17.69 1.55 22.69
N LYS A 112 -18.73 2.20 22.15
CA LYS A 112 -18.85 2.53 20.70
C LYS A 112 -17.63 3.22 20.09
N GLY A 113 -16.97 4.12 20.80
CA GLY A 113 -15.77 4.79 20.31
C GLY A 113 -14.56 3.86 20.17
N GLU A 114 -14.45 2.87 21.07
CA GLU A 114 -13.40 1.86 21.01
C GLU A 114 -13.64 0.88 19.87
N ILE A 115 -14.90 0.55 19.59
CA ILE A 115 -15.29 -0.35 18.50
C ILE A 115 -14.82 0.21 17.15
N ALA A 116 -15.01 1.52 16.90
CA ALA A 116 -14.61 2.13 15.64
C ALA A 116 -13.08 2.04 15.41
N LEU A 117 -12.28 2.24 16.47
CA LEU A 117 -10.82 2.09 16.39
C LEU A 117 -10.40 0.64 16.17
N ILE A 118 -11.06 -0.29 16.84
CA ILE A 118 -10.79 -1.73 16.72
C ILE A 118 -11.12 -2.20 15.29
N GLU A 119 -12.25 -1.76 14.74
CA GLU A 119 -12.62 -2.10 13.36
C GLU A 119 -11.61 -1.58 12.35
N ARG A 120 -11.09 -0.37 12.56
CA ARG A 120 -10.04 0.20 11.71
C ARG A 120 -8.77 -0.65 11.76
N ASP A 121 -8.35 -1.06 12.96
CA ASP A 121 -7.16 -1.90 13.13
C ASP A 121 -7.35 -3.28 12.50
N LEU A 122 -8.54 -3.84 12.61
CA LEU A 122 -8.88 -5.12 11.98
C LEU A 122 -8.77 -5.01 10.45
N GLN A 123 -9.36 -3.97 9.85
CA GLN A 123 -9.27 -3.75 8.41
C GLN A 123 -7.83 -3.60 7.94
N ARG A 124 -7.00 -2.86 8.70
CA ARG A 124 -5.57 -2.70 8.40
C ARG A 124 -4.86 -4.05 8.43
N SER A 125 -5.12 -4.88 9.43
CA SER A 125 -4.52 -6.21 9.56
C SER A 125 -4.90 -7.12 8.39
N LEU A 126 -6.18 -7.10 7.99
CA LEU A 126 -6.66 -7.89 6.85
C LEU A 126 -5.98 -7.46 5.55
N LEU A 127 -5.80 -6.15 5.35
CA LEU A 127 -5.10 -5.62 4.18
C LEU A 127 -3.65 -6.08 4.14
N GLN A 128 -2.95 -6.01 5.27
CA GLN A 128 -1.56 -6.45 5.38
C GLN A 128 -1.41 -7.95 5.07
N LEU A 129 -2.28 -8.78 5.62
CA LEU A 129 -2.26 -10.23 5.37
C LEU A 129 -2.51 -10.54 3.89
N LYS A 130 -3.47 -9.88 3.29
CA LYS A 130 -3.80 -10.06 1.87
C LYS A 130 -2.64 -9.69 0.97
N ALA A 131 -1.98 -8.57 1.23
CA ALA A 131 -0.81 -8.13 0.48
C ALA A 131 0.37 -9.09 0.64
N ALA A 132 0.66 -9.55 1.85
CA ALA A 132 1.74 -10.50 2.13
C ALA A 132 1.49 -11.84 1.45
N GLU A 133 0.25 -12.34 1.47
CA GLU A 133 -0.13 -13.58 0.80
C GLU A 133 0.06 -13.49 -0.71
N ARG A 134 -0.39 -12.40 -1.33
CA ARG A 134 -0.22 -12.19 -2.76
C ARG A 134 1.24 -12.08 -3.15
N TYR A 135 2.06 -11.41 -2.36
CA TYR A 135 3.50 -11.30 -2.59
C TYR A 135 4.16 -12.68 -2.59
N ARG A 136 3.84 -13.53 -1.60
CA ARG A 136 4.37 -14.90 -1.52
C ARG A 136 4.00 -15.74 -2.73
N ARG A 137 2.76 -15.62 -3.22
CA ARG A 137 2.30 -16.36 -4.39
C ARG A 137 3.02 -15.97 -5.67
N ARG A 138 3.39 -14.68 -5.80
CA ARG A 138 4.07 -14.16 -6.99
C ARG A 138 5.58 -14.37 -6.95
N ARG A 139 6.16 -14.58 -5.78
CA ARG A 139 7.59 -14.76 -5.64
C ARG A 139 8.00 -16.12 -6.20
N PRO A 140 8.95 -16.15 -7.17
CA PRO A 140 9.41 -17.44 -7.69
C PRO A 140 10.04 -18.27 -6.57
N GLN A 141 9.62 -19.51 -6.46
CA GLN A 141 10.24 -20.42 -5.51
C GLN A 141 11.60 -20.85 -6.06
N LYS A 142 12.61 -20.69 -5.24
CA LYS A 142 13.94 -21.21 -5.58
C LYS A 142 14.04 -22.67 -5.19
#